data_9d12381ee01f6d1e305fd997b162e4af
#
_entry.id   9d12381ee01f6d1e305fd997b162e4af
#
_cell.length_a   1.000
_cell.length_b   1.000
_cell.length_c   1.000
_cell.angle_alpha   90.00
_cell.angle_beta   90.00
_cell.angle_gamma   90.00
#
_symmetry.space_group_name_H-M   'P 1'
#
loop_
_entity.id
_entity.type
_entity.pdbx_description
1 polymer ?
#
loop_
_entity_poly.entity_id
_entity_poly.type
_entity_poly.pdbx_seq_one_letter_code
_entity_poly.pdbx_strand_id
1 'polypeptide(L)'
;MGIFVVLGPLSWWVAGDTVGDLHGKDRADALNAVRQTVLAGFAGASVLFGLGYTARTYQLSRRGQVTERFSRAVGQLASDKLEERLGGIYGLEHVMAESPQEHATAVSVLSAFIREKVRRTDPPVPTGSDEARTSRPVPEWGTEPSADIRAAVEVLARRPEREEARRVDLRSTQLVGLSLRSFDFPAPPRLSRALLTWADLCRADLRGAELSGAILTSADLRHACLARACLDQALMARADLRGALLSEATLLGADLSGADVRDTTGLTAQQLAGSVLDEETKLPPVLESDPWVEARLAACRTWRDQQRDSLTPPPPTAQVR
;
A
#
# COMPACT_ATOMS: atom_id res chain seq x y z
N MET A 1 -21.25 -43.45 35.74
CA MET A 1 -22.32 -44.41 35.46
C MET A 1 -22.84 -44.32 34.02
N GLY A 2 -22.92 -43.15 33.38
CA GLY A 2 -23.42 -42.98 32.00
C GLY A 2 -22.60 -43.63 30.87
N ILE A 3 -21.27 -43.76 31.01
CA ILE A 3 -20.38 -44.34 30.00
C ILE A 3 -20.63 -45.85 29.80
N PHE A 4 -20.93 -46.57 30.86
CA PHE A 4 -21.22 -48.03 30.77
C PHE A 4 -22.54 -48.35 30.09
N VAL A 5 -23.54 -47.46 30.16
CA VAL A 5 -24.85 -47.63 29.52
C VAL A 5 -24.78 -47.51 28.00
N VAL A 6 -23.85 -46.70 27.49
CA VAL A 6 -23.67 -46.46 26.05
C VAL A 6 -22.69 -47.48 25.43
N LEU A 7 -21.65 -47.88 26.15
CA LEU A 7 -20.64 -48.80 25.66
C LEU A 7 -21.16 -50.23 25.45
N GLY A 8 -22.14 -50.69 26.26
CA GLY A 8 -22.75 -52.00 26.09
C GLY A 8 -23.44 -52.17 24.72
N PRO A 9 -24.43 -51.35 24.40
CA PRO A 9 -25.12 -51.41 23.10
C PRO A 9 -24.21 -51.11 21.92
N LEU A 10 -23.30 -50.11 22.08
CA LEU A 10 -22.39 -49.72 21.01
C LEU A 10 -21.37 -50.80 20.67
N SER A 11 -20.81 -51.51 21.69
CA SER A 11 -19.90 -52.61 21.47
C SER A 11 -20.59 -53.83 20.83
N TRP A 12 -21.86 -54.02 21.16
CA TRP A 12 -22.66 -55.07 20.54
C TRP A 12 -23.00 -54.75 19.09
N TRP A 13 -23.34 -53.51 18.80
CA TRP A 13 -23.60 -53.03 17.43
C TRP A 13 -22.34 -53.03 16.54
N VAL A 14 -21.15 -52.64 17.09
CA VAL A 14 -19.87 -52.70 16.37
C VAL A 14 -19.37 -54.14 16.17
N ALA A 15 -19.67 -55.03 17.12
CA ALA A 15 -19.29 -56.43 17.02
C ALA A 15 -20.07 -57.16 15.91
N GLY A 16 -21.30 -56.70 15.57
CA GLY A 16 -22.14 -57.24 14.49
C GLY A 16 -22.30 -58.77 14.57
N ASP A 17 -22.52 -59.41 13.42
CA ASP A 17 -22.68 -60.85 13.28
C ASP A 17 -21.43 -61.64 13.58
N THR A 18 -20.23 -61.03 13.59
CA THR A 18 -18.95 -61.73 13.81
C THR A 18 -18.78 -62.35 15.20
N VAL A 19 -19.57 -61.92 16.20
CA VAL A 19 -19.56 -62.46 17.56
C VAL A 19 -20.79 -63.35 17.81
N GLY A 20 -21.75 -63.39 16.88
CA GLY A 20 -22.99 -64.18 17.02
C GLY A 20 -22.78 -65.68 17.12
N ASP A 21 -21.82 -66.25 16.39
CA ASP A 21 -21.54 -67.66 16.29
C ASP A 21 -20.58 -68.23 17.39
N LEU A 22 -19.98 -67.30 18.20
CA LEU A 22 -19.05 -67.69 19.28
C LEU A 22 -19.80 -68.00 20.56
N HIS A 23 -19.34 -69.06 21.26
CA HIS A 23 -19.95 -69.56 22.49
C HIS A 23 -18.96 -69.52 23.69
N GLY A 24 -19.48 -69.30 24.88
CA GLY A 24 -18.70 -69.41 26.12
C GLY A 24 -17.60 -68.38 26.28
N LYS A 25 -16.39 -68.80 26.55
CA LYS A 25 -15.25 -67.98 26.86
C LYS A 25 -14.80 -67.10 25.67
N ASP A 26 -14.84 -67.66 24.46
CA ASP A 26 -14.38 -66.99 23.22
C ASP A 26 -15.27 -65.77 22.87
N ARG A 27 -16.55 -65.88 23.16
CA ARG A 27 -17.50 -64.75 23.00
C ARG A 27 -17.22 -63.63 23.98
N ALA A 28 -16.88 -63.99 25.25
CA ALA A 28 -16.55 -62.92 26.25
C ALA A 28 -15.24 -62.23 25.91
N ASP A 29 -14.23 -62.93 25.42
CA ASP A 29 -12.93 -62.39 25.04
C ASP A 29 -13.06 -61.48 23.79
N ALA A 30 -13.84 -61.89 22.79
CA ALA A 30 -14.15 -61.05 21.59
C ALA A 30 -14.87 -59.81 21.95
N LEU A 31 -15.90 -59.84 22.80
CA LEU A 31 -16.61 -58.66 23.28
C LEU A 31 -15.72 -57.72 24.09
N ASN A 32 -14.80 -58.24 24.89
CA ASN A 32 -13.84 -57.41 25.61
C ASN A 32 -12.83 -56.72 24.67
N ALA A 33 -12.36 -57.42 23.64
CA ALA A 33 -11.48 -56.84 22.62
C ALA A 33 -12.19 -55.69 21.88
N VAL A 34 -13.46 -55.87 21.47
CA VAL A 34 -14.26 -54.81 20.83
C VAL A 34 -14.46 -53.63 21.79
N ARG A 35 -14.76 -53.90 23.08
CA ARG A 35 -14.89 -52.81 24.09
C ARG A 35 -13.60 -52.03 24.25
N GLN A 36 -12.45 -52.67 24.30
CA GLN A 36 -11.15 -52.01 24.40
C GLN A 36 -10.87 -51.15 23.15
N THR A 37 -11.17 -51.66 21.97
CA THR A 37 -11.01 -50.91 20.70
C THR A 37 -11.92 -49.69 20.66
N VAL A 38 -13.17 -49.82 21.06
CA VAL A 38 -14.14 -48.70 21.14
C VAL A 38 -13.66 -47.68 22.17
N LEU A 39 -13.21 -48.11 23.36
CA LEU A 39 -12.68 -47.19 24.38
C LEU A 39 -11.42 -46.46 23.88
N ALA A 40 -10.50 -47.18 23.21
CA ALA A 40 -9.31 -46.54 22.61
C ALA A 40 -9.69 -45.53 21.54
N GLY A 41 -10.70 -45.84 20.72
CA GLY A 41 -11.23 -44.92 19.72
C GLY A 41 -11.82 -43.65 20.35
N PHE A 42 -12.62 -43.80 21.41
CA PHE A 42 -13.15 -42.61 22.14
C PHE A 42 -12.05 -41.81 22.84
N ALA A 43 -11.05 -42.46 23.43
CA ALA A 43 -9.90 -41.81 24.03
C ALA A 43 -9.13 -40.98 22.96
N GLY A 44 -8.84 -41.61 21.82
CA GLY A 44 -8.17 -40.91 20.71
C GLY A 44 -8.99 -39.73 20.16
N ALA A 45 -10.29 -39.93 19.95
CA ALA A 45 -11.18 -38.86 19.51
C ALA A 45 -11.24 -37.69 20.51
N SER A 46 -11.27 -38.02 21.84
CA SER A 46 -11.27 -36.98 22.88
C SER A 46 -9.99 -36.16 22.89
N VAL A 47 -8.83 -36.80 22.67
CA VAL A 47 -7.54 -36.06 22.55
C VAL A 47 -7.54 -35.16 21.33
N LEU A 48 -7.96 -35.66 20.17
CA LEU A 48 -8.03 -34.86 18.95
C LEU A 48 -8.99 -33.66 19.09
N PHE A 49 -10.15 -33.90 19.70
CA PHE A 49 -11.11 -32.83 20.00
C PHE A 49 -10.51 -31.79 20.96
N GLY A 50 -9.84 -32.23 22.01
CA GLY A 50 -9.15 -31.35 22.97
C GLY A 50 -8.07 -30.52 22.30
N LEU A 51 -7.25 -31.11 21.42
CA LEU A 51 -6.22 -30.40 20.66
C LEU A 51 -6.85 -29.39 19.70
N GLY A 52 -7.89 -29.78 18.97
CA GLY A 52 -8.64 -28.86 18.08
C GLY A 52 -9.26 -27.70 18.82
N TYR A 53 -9.88 -27.96 19.98
CA TYR A 53 -10.45 -26.91 20.84
C TYR A 53 -9.38 -25.96 21.36
N THR A 54 -8.24 -26.50 21.84
CA THR A 54 -7.12 -25.68 22.34
C THR A 54 -6.53 -24.82 21.23
N ALA A 55 -6.32 -25.38 20.05
CA ALA A 55 -5.82 -24.63 18.90
C ALA A 55 -6.77 -23.48 18.51
N ARG A 56 -8.07 -23.75 18.49
CA ARG A 56 -9.10 -22.75 18.21
C ARG A 56 -9.13 -21.63 19.26
N THR A 57 -9.06 -22.00 20.53
CA THR A 57 -9.06 -21.03 21.66
C THR A 57 -7.80 -20.16 21.61
N TYR A 58 -6.64 -20.74 21.30
CA TYR A 58 -5.40 -20.02 21.10
C TYR A 58 -5.49 -19.00 19.96
N GLN A 59 -6.06 -19.39 18.81
CA GLN A 59 -6.26 -18.47 17.69
C GLN A 59 -7.21 -17.31 18.04
N LEU A 60 -8.30 -17.59 18.75
CA LEU A 60 -9.24 -16.55 19.21
C LEU A 60 -8.59 -15.59 20.19
N SER A 61 -7.83 -16.09 21.15
CA SER A 61 -7.10 -15.28 22.13
C SER A 61 -6.06 -14.39 21.44
N ARG A 62 -5.31 -14.92 20.49
CA ARG A 62 -4.34 -14.14 19.70
C ARG A 62 -5.00 -13.01 18.91
N ARG A 63 -6.14 -13.29 18.28
CA ARG A 63 -6.91 -12.25 17.55
C ARG A 63 -7.39 -11.14 18.51
N GLY A 64 -7.89 -11.49 19.68
CA GLY A 64 -8.31 -10.53 20.69
C GLY A 64 -7.17 -9.61 21.14
N GLN A 65 -5.96 -10.14 21.33
CA GLN A 65 -4.79 -9.36 21.71
C GLN A 65 -4.36 -8.37 20.63
N VAL A 66 -4.39 -8.78 19.34
CA VAL A 66 -4.07 -7.87 18.22
C VAL A 66 -5.07 -6.72 18.15
N THR A 67 -6.37 -7.02 18.26
CA THR A 67 -7.43 -5.99 18.24
C THR A 67 -7.30 -5.01 19.42
N GLU A 68 -6.95 -5.49 20.60
CA GLU A 68 -6.72 -4.64 21.76
C GLU A 68 -5.52 -3.71 21.55
N ARG A 69 -4.39 -4.24 21.04
CA ARG A 69 -3.21 -3.43 20.70
C ARG A 69 -3.53 -2.39 19.65
N PHE A 70 -4.28 -2.78 18.60
CA PHE A 70 -4.74 -1.86 17.57
C PHE A 70 -5.56 -0.71 18.15
N SER A 71 -6.58 -1.03 18.97
CA SER A 71 -7.45 -0.02 19.60
C SER A 71 -6.67 0.92 20.51
N ARG A 72 -5.71 0.39 21.29
CA ARG A 72 -4.82 1.19 22.14
C ARG A 72 -3.94 2.12 21.30
N ALA A 73 -3.34 1.62 20.22
CA ALA A 73 -2.49 2.42 19.35
C ALA A 73 -3.29 3.56 18.67
N VAL A 74 -4.52 3.29 18.21
CA VAL A 74 -5.42 4.32 17.66
C VAL A 74 -5.77 5.37 18.72
N GLY A 75 -6.04 4.94 19.95
CA GLY A 75 -6.29 5.87 21.06
C GLY A 75 -5.09 6.79 21.35
N GLN A 76 -3.87 6.25 21.27
CA GLN A 76 -2.64 7.02 21.46
C GLN A 76 -2.39 8.05 20.34
N LEU A 77 -2.80 7.76 19.10
CA LEU A 77 -2.71 8.74 18.00
C LEU A 77 -3.54 10.00 18.24
N ALA A 78 -4.62 9.90 19.00
CA ALA A 78 -5.49 11.04 19.33
C ALA A 78 -4.95 11.92 20.46
N SER A 79 -3.84 11.54 21.09
CA SER A 79 -3.25 12.29 22.22
C SER A 79 -2.62 13.61 21.77
N ASP A 80 -2.64 14.60 22.66
CA ASP A 80 -1.93 15.86 22.46
C ASP A 80 -0.41 15.72 22.71
N LYS A 81 0.02 14.66 23.42
CA LYS A 81 1.41 14.43 23.74
C LYS A 81 2.12 13.71 22.60
N LEU A 82 3.27 14.24 22.17
CA LEU A 82 4.06 13.69 21.08
C LEU A 82 4.49 12.23 21.34
N GLU A 83 4.95 11.95 22.54
CA GLU A 83 5.44 10.63 22.95
C GLU A 83 4.35 9.55 22.86
N GLU A 84 3.12 9.90 23.24
CA GLU A 84 1.98 9.00 23.14
C GLU A 84 1.61 8.75 21.67
N ARG A 85 1.61 9.81 20.81
CA ARG A 85 1.38 9.64 19.37
C ARG A 85 2.44 8.77 18.69
N LEU A 86 3.72 8.97 19.03
CA LEU A 86 4.80 8.11 18.54
C LEU A 86 4.61 6.66 18.99
N GLY A 87 4.19 6.44 20.25
CA GLY A 87 3.83 5.11 20.73
C GLY A 87 2.71 4.47 19.92
N GLY A 88 1.68 5.25 19.57
CA GLY A 88 0.58 4.81 18.71
C GLY A 88 1.04 4.45 17.27
N ILE A 89 1.90 5.29 16.67
CA ILE A 89 2.44 5.07 15.33
C ILE A 89 3.23 3.76 15.26
N TYR A 90 4.18 3.55 16.18
CA TYR A 90 4.98 2.32 16.24
C TYR A 90 4.14 1.11 16.70
N GLY A 91 3.11 1.33 17.51
CA GLY A 91 2.12 0.30 17.86
C GLY A 91 1.38 -0.21 16.61
N LEU A 92 0.95 0.69 15.73
CA LEU A 92 0.31 0.32 14.45
C LEU A 92 1.29 -0.36 13.49
N GLU A 93 2.55 0.04 13.47
CA GLU A 93 3.59 -0.67 12.70
C GLU A 93 3.67 -2.13 13.11
N HIS A 94 3.73 -2.39 14.42
CA HIS A 94 3.80 -3.74 14.96
C HIS A 94 2.57 -4.57 14.61
N VAL A 95 1.38 -3.96 14.70
CA VAL A 95 0.13 -4.60 14.27
C VAL A 95 0.14 -4.92 12.77
N MET A 96 0.62 -4.00 11.94
CA MET A 96 0.75 -4.25 10.49
C MET A 96 1.69 -5.42 10.18
N ALA A 97 2.76 -5.59 10.96
CA ALA A 97 3.69 -6.69 10.79
C ALA A 97 3.08 -8.03 11.22
N GLU A 98 2.37 -8.05 12.36
CA GLU A 98 1.79 -9.28 12.92
C GLU A 98 0.52 -9.76 12.22
N SER A 99 -0.37 -8.84 11.80
CA SER A 99 -1.72 -9.18 11.30
C SER A 99 -1.96 -8.71 9.87
N PRO A 100 -2.07 -9.66 8.92
CA PRO A 100 -2.51 -9.32 7.56
C PRO A 100 -3.92 -8.70 7.51
N GLN A 101 -4.79 -9.05 8.46
CA GLN A 101 -6.18 -8.58 8.47
C GLN A 101 -6.28 -7.10 8.85
N GLU A 102 -5.46 -6.65 9.81
CA GLU A 102 -5.45 -5.27 10.29
C GLU A 102 -4.53 -4.35 9.46
N HIS A 103 -3.72 -4.92 8.56
CA HIS A 103 -2.75 -4.17 7.77
C HIS A 103 -3.39 -3.00 7.00
N ALA A 104 -4.43 -3.27 6.20
CA ALA A 104 -5.08 -2.25 5.39
C ALA A 104 -5.77 -1.17 6.24
N THR A 105 -6.30 -1.55 7.40
CA THR A 105 -6.92 -0.62 8.36
C THR A 105 -5.87 0.29 8.99
N ALA A 106 -4.73 -0.26 9.41
CA ALA A 106 -3.62 0.51 9.98
C ALA A 106 -3.04 1.51 8.96
N VAL A 107 -2.84 1.09 7.69
CA VAL A 107 -2.44 2.00 6.59
C VAL A 107 -3.44 3.15 6.44
N SER A 108 -4.74 2.85 6.50
CA SER A 108 -5.79 3.87 6.37
C SER A 108 -5.80 4.85 7.54
N VAL A 109 -5.62 4.34 8.77
CA VAL A 109 -5.58 5.16 10.00
C VAL A 109 -4.37 6.10 9.99
N LEU A 110 -3.17 5.58 9.69
CA LEU A 110 -1.97 6.42 9.59
C LEU A 110 -2.08 7.46 8.47
N SER A 111 -2.62 7.08 7.32
CA SER A 111 -2.85 8.02 6.21
C SER A 111 -3.85 9.12 6.62
N ALA A 112 -4.92 8.78 7.32
CA ALA A 112 -5.89 9.75 7.83
C ALA A 112 -5.27 10.69 8.88
N PHE A 113 -4.48 10.14 9.80
CA PHE A 113 -3.75 10.90 10.81
C PHE A 113 -2.83 11.95 10.16
N ILE A 114 -2.02 11.55 9.17
CA ILE A 114 -1.13 12.47 8.46
C ILE A 114 -1.94 13.57 7.77
N ARG A 115 -2.98 13.22 7.01
CA ARG A 115 -3.81 14.20 6.30
C ARG A 115 -4.51 15.18 7.22
N GLU A 116 -4.95 14.74 8.38
CA GLU A 116 -5.59 15.63 9.36
C GLU A 116 -4.60 16.63 9.96
N LYS A 117 -3.42 16.16 10.32
CA LYS A 117 -2.40 16.98 10.98
C LYS A 117 -1.69 17.97 10.06
N VAL A 118 -1.45 17.59 8.80
CA VAL A 118 -0.67 18.42 7.85
C VAL A 118 -1.45 18.70 6.57
N ARG A 119 -2.74 18.95 6.72
CA ARG A 119 -3.59 19.33 5.60
C ARG A 119 -3.09 20.62 4.98
N ARG A 120 -2.90 20.61 3.67
CA ARG A 120 -2.59 21.82 2.90
C ARG A 120 -3.84 22.71 2.86
N THR A 121 -3.71 23.92 3.39
CA THR A 121 -4.79 24.91 3.45
C THR A 121 -4.87 25.77 2.18
N ASP A 122 -3.78 25.83 1.42
CA ASP A 122 -3.76 26.59 0.17
C ASP A 122 -4.62 25.87 -0.88
N PRO A 123 -5.52 26.59 -1.57
CA PRO A 123 -6.27 25.99 -2.66
C PRO A 123 -5.31 25.49 -3.75
N PRO A 124 -5.67 24.40 -4.46
CA PRO A 124 -4.93 24.02 -5.65
C PRO A 124 -4.90 25.20 -6.60
N VAL A 125 -3.72 25.52 -7.11
CA VAL A 125 -3.56 26.61 -8.07
C VAL A 125 -4.45 26.31 -9.28
N PRO A 126 -5.40 27.20 -9.64
CA PRO A 126 -6.29 26.96 -10.76
C PRO A 126 -5.49 26.68 -12.03
N THR A 127 -5.96 25.74 -12.80
CA THR A 127 -5.42 25.38 -14.11
C THR A 127 -5.46 26.63 -15.00
N GLY A 128 -4.33 27.31 -15.19
CA GLY A 128 -4.29 28.44 -16.13
C GLY A 128 -3.40 29.62 -15.77
N SER A 129 -2.94 29.76 -14.55
CA SER A 129 -2.03 30.86 -14.20
C SER A 129 -0.64 30.33 -13.85
N ASP A 130 0.26 30.32 -14.83
CA ASP A 130 1.68 30.04 -14.64
C ASP A 130 2.31 30.99 -13.59
N GLU A 131 1.82 32.22 -13.52
CA GLU A 131 2.28 33.22 -12.57
C GLU A 131 2.04 32.82 -11.11
N ALA A 132 0.90 32.22 -10.80
CA ALA A 132 0.58 31.79 -9.44
C ALA A 132 1.43 30.57 -9.00
N ARG A 133 1.88 29.74 -9.94
CA ARG A 133 2.81 28.63 -9.66
C ARG A 133 4.24 29.11 -9.47
N THR A 134 4.68 30.07 -10.30
CA THR A 134 6.03 30.65 -10.24
C THR A 134 6.23 31.56 -9.03
N SER A 135 5.19 32.21 -8.55
CA SER A 135 5.27 33.15 -7.42
C SER A 135 5.28 32.48 -6.03
N ARG A 136 5.05 31.17 -5.96
CA ARG A 136 5.04 30.47 -4.67
C ARG A 136 6.44 30.44 -4.06
N PRO A 137 6.64 30.97 -2.85
CA PRO A 137 7.95 30.95 -2.21
C PRO A 137 8.41 29.51 -2.01
N VAL A 138 9.70 29.28 -2.24
CA VAL A 138 10.33 28.01 -1.86
C VAL A 138 10.55 28.07 -0.37
N PRO A 139 10.07 27.07 0.42
CA PRO A 139 10.27 27.02 1.85
C PRO A 139 11.75 27.14 2.22
N GLU A 140 12.06 27.65 3.42
CA GLU A 140 13.42 27.76 3.88
C GLU A 140 14.08 26.38 4.07
N TRP A 141 15.43 26.33 4.01
CA TRP A 141 16.17 25.14 4.34
C TRP A 141 15.95 24.76 5.82
N GLY A 142 15.77 23.46 6.10
CA GLY A 142 15.53 22.98 7.45
C GLY A 142 14.04 22.93 7.84
N THR A 143 13.12 23.35 6.95
CA THR A 143 11.68 23.10 7.14
C THR A 143 11.44 21.60 6.98
N GLU A 144 11.03 20.93 8.04
CA GLU A 144 10.72 19.51 8.05
C GLU A 144 9.36 19.28 8.73
N PRO A 145 8.64 18.21 8.38
CA PRO A 145 7.43 17.83 9.11
C PRO A 145 7.75 17.49 10.58
N SER A 146 6.75 17.64 11.46
CA SER A 146 6.90 17.25 12.87
C SER A 146 7.30 15.78 13.01
N ALA A 147 7.92 15.42 14.14
CA ALA A 147 8.50 14.10 14.34
C ALA A 147 7.46 12.97 14.25
N ASP A 148 6.22 13.19 14.69
CA ASP A 148 5.12 12.24 14.57
C ASP A 148 4.69 12.03 13.11
N ILE A 149 4.67 13.09 12.30
CA ILE A 149 4.36 12.98 10.87
C ILE A 149 5.47 12.25 10.13
N ARG A 150 6.74 12.58 10.41
CA ARG A 150 7.87 11.84 9.82
C ARG A 150 7.80 10.37 10.16
N ALA A 151 7.65 10.02 11.45
CA ALA A 151 7.52 8.64 11.89
C ALA A 151 6.34 7.91 11.23
N ALA A 152 5.18 8.57 11.08
CA ALA A 152 4.03 7.96 10.43
C ALA A 152 4.26 7.68 8.94
N VAL A 153 4.89 8.62 8.21
CA VAL A 153 5.24 8.41 6.79
C VAL A 153 6.32 7.34 6.65
N GLU A 154 7.34 7.34 7.52
CA GLU A 154 8.38 6.30 7.55
C GLU A 154 7.80 4.91 7.78
N VAL A 155 6.88 4.76 8.74
CA VAL A 155 6.17 3.49 8.99
C VAL A 155 5.37 3.04 7.77
N LEU A 156 4.68 3.97 7.08
CA LEU A 156 3.99 3.66 5.83
C LEU A 156 4.98 3.27 4.72
N ALA A 157 6.15 3.88 4.65
CA ALA A 157 7.16 3.62 3.64
C ALA A 157 7.86 2.26 3.81
N ARG A 158 8.06 1.80 5.06
CA ARG A 158 8.72 0.51 5.37
C ARG A 158 7.75 -0.64 5.69
N ARG A 159 6.45 -0.42 5.50
CA ARG A 159 5.44 -1.44 5.77
C ARG A 159 5.71 -2.74 5.01
N PRO A 160 5.31 -3.91 5.55
CA PRO A 160 5.48 -5.19 4.87
C PRO A 160 4.81 -5.21 3.49
N GLU A 161 5.44 -5.92 2.54
CA GLU A 161 4.84 -6.16 1.23
C GLU A 161 3.66 -7.10 1.35
N ARG A 162 2.49 -6.58 1.00
CA ARG A 162 1.24 -7.35 1.00
C ARG A 162 0.36 -6.85 -0.14
N GLU A 163 -0.55 -7.71 -0.58
CA GLU A 163 -1.61 -7.27 -1.49
C GLU A 163 -2.50 -6.24 -0.75
N GLU A 164 -2.40 -4.99 -1.16
CA GLU A 164 -3.07 -3.89 -0.49
C GLU A 164 -4.40 -3.58 -1.16
N ALA A 165 -5.50 -3.82 -0.45
CA ALA A 165 -6.83 -3.40 -0.86
C ALA A 165 -6.99 -1.86 -0.84
N ARG A 166 -6.15 -1.16 -0.09
CA ARG A 166 -6.17 0.31 0.04
C ARG A 166 -4.78 0.88 -0.20
N ARG A 167 -4.73 1.97 -0.97
CA ARG A 167 -3.51 2.73 -1.24
C ARG A 167 -3.18 3.66 -0.08
N VAL A 168 -1.90 3.97 0.11
CA VAL A 168 -1.46 5.06 0.99
C VAL A 168 -2.04 6.36 0.45
N ASP A 169 -2.83 7.06 1.24
CA ASP A 169 -3.51 8.29 0.84
C ASP A 169 -2.92 9.50 1.56
N LEU A 170 -2.06 10.22 0.86
CA LEU A 170 -1.38 11.43 1.32
C LEU A 170 -1.76 12.65 0.44
N ARG A 171 -2.96 12.65 -0.11
CA ARG A 171 -3.44 13.76 -0.94
C ARG A 171 -3.55 15.05 -0.14
N SER A 172 -3.15 16.15 -0.76
CA SER A 172 -3.24 17.49 -0.17
C SER A 172 -2.54 17.61 1.19
N THR A 173 -1.40 16.94 1.37
CA THR A 173 -0.58 17.01 2.57
C THR A 173 0.61 17.95 2.39
N GLN A 174 1.04 18.58 3.49
CA GLN A 174 2.21 19.45 3.53
C GLN A 174 3.40 18.65 4.12
N LEU A 175 4.24 18.12 3.25
CA LEU A 175 5.35 17.24 3.58
C LEU A 175 6.70 17.83 3.12
N VAL A 176 6.81 19.16 3.22
CA VAL A 176 8.03 19.90 2.85
C VAL A 176 9.22 19.36 3.63
N GLY A 177 10.32 19.08 2.92
CA GLY A 177 11.56 18.60 3.53
C GLY A 177 11.49 17.19 4.10
N LEU A 178 10.43 16.43 3.80
CA LEU A 178 10.34 15.02 4.22
C LEU A 178 11.55 14.23 3.73
N SER A 179 12.21 13.46 4.61
CA SER A 179 13.33 12.60 4.24
C SER A 179 12.94 11.13 4.29
N LEU A 180 12.98 10.47 3.12
CA LEU A 180 12.73 9.03 2.94
C LEU A 180 13.81 8.45 2.03
N ARG A 181 15.06 8.46 2.48
CA ARG A 181 16.19 7.96 1.67
C ARG A 181 16.29 6.45 1.73
N SER A 182 16.51 5.79 0.59
CA SER A 182 16.57 4.33 0.51
C SER A 182 17.64 3.69 1.39
N PHE A 183 18.74 4.42 1.67
CA PHE A 183 19.81 3.89 2.52
C PHE A 183 19.50 4.01 4.04
N ASP A 184 18.47 4.74 4.43
CA ASP A 184 18.01 4.80 5.81
C ASP A 184 17.11 3.58 6.14
N PHE A 185 16.79 2.74 5.15
CA PHE A 185 15.88 1.60 5.27
C PHE A 185 16.57 0.31 4.77
N PRO A 186 16.19 -0.86 5.30
CA PRO A 186 16.68 -2.14 4.81
C PRO A 186 16.17 -2.49 3.38
N ALA A 187 15.13 -1.82 2.93
CA ALA A 187 14.56 -1.91 1.58
C ALA A 187 14.13 -0.52 1.11
N PRO A 188 14.00 -0.27 -0.20
CA PRO A 188 13.55 1.01 -0.72
C PRO A 188 12.22 1.47 -0.09
N PRO A 189 12.07 2.78 0.24
CA PRO A 189 10.82 3.32 0.76
C PRO A 189 9.66 3.09 -0.21
N ARG A 190 8.59 2.47 0.26
CA ARG A 190 7.50 1.95 -0.58
C ARG A 190 6.31 2.91 -0.63
N LEU A 191 6.28 3.70 -1.67
CA LEU A 191 5.18 4.61 -2.00
C LEU A 191 4.56 4.27 -3.37
N SER A 192 4.78 3.05 -3.86
CA SER A 192 4.16 2.58 -5.10
C SER A 192 2.65 2.72 -5.03
N ARG A 193 2.06 3.28 -6.09
CA ARG A 193 0.62 3.53 -6.21
C ARG A 193 0.03 4.44 -5.12
N ALA A 194 0.85 5.14 -4.32
CA ALA A 194 0.37 6.10 -3.33
C ALA A 194 -0.40 7.25 -3.99
N LEU A 195 -1.40 7.77 -3.29
CA LEU A 195 -2.17 8.94 -3.71
C LEU A 195 -1.49 10.17 -3.12
N LEU A 196 -0.81 10.94 -3.96
CA LEU A 196 -0.04 12.13 -3.61
C LEU A 196 -0.51 13.37 -4.40
N THR A 197 -1.73 13.32 -4.93
CA THR A 197 -2.31 14.47 -5.66
C THR A 197 -2.30 15.71 -4.78
N TRP A 198 -1.73 16.81 -5.30
CA TRP A 198 -1.57 18.09 -4.59
C TRP A 198 -0.75 18.01 -3.29
N ALA A 199 0.01 16.96 -3.08
CA ALA A 199 0.95 16.93 -1.96
C ALA A 199 2.07 17.97 -2.17
N ASP A 200 2.50 18.59 -1.10
CA ASP A 200 3.67 19.46 -1.07
C ASP A 200 4.88 18.66 -0.60
N LEU A 201 5.71 18.25 -1.53
CA LEU A 201 6.94 17.50 -1.35
C LEU A 201 8.17 18.37 -1.72
N CYS A 202 8.00 19.71 -1.65
CA CYS A 202 9.10 20.62 -1.92
C CYS A 202 10.29 20.27 -1.01
N ARG A 203 11.49 20.17 -1.61
CA ARG A 203 12.73 19.78 -0.91
C ARG A 203 12.69 18.42 -0.22
N ALA A 204 11.73 17.56 -0.52
CA ALA A 204 11.72 16.20 0.02
C ALA A 204 12.92 15.40 -0.50
N ASP A 205 13.52 14.59 0.36
CA ASP A 205 14.56 13.63 0.00
C ASP A 205 13.94 12.24 -0.19
N LEU A 206 13.71 11.89 -1.44
CA LEU A 206 13.05 10.66 -1.89
C LEU A 206 14.02 9.77 -2.68
N ARG A 207 15.31 9.84 -2.39
CA ARG A 207 16.34 9.07 -3.09
C ARG A 207 16.09 7.58 -3.01
N GLY A 208 16.03 6.93 -4.18
CA GLY A 208 15.79 5.50 -4.29
C GLY A 208 14.42 5.05 -3.84
N ALA A 209 13.46 5.96 -3.66
CA ALA A 209 12.10 5.60 -3.26
C ALA A 209 11.33 4.89 -4.40
N GLU A 210 10.50 3.93 -4.04
CA GLU A 210 9.58 3.22 -4.92
C GLU A 210 8.29 4.03 -5.06
N LEU A 211 8.15 4.73 -6.18
CA LEU A 211 7.01 5.58 -6.54
C LEU A 211 6.28 5.07 -7.79
N SER A 212 6.51 3.80 -8.17
CA SER A 212 5.89 3.22 -9.36
C SER A 212 4.37 3.31 -9.31
N GLY A 213 3.76 3.89 -10.35
CA GLY A 213 2.32 4.09 -10.45
C GLY A 213 1.73 5.03 -9.38
N ALA A 214 2.54 5.80 -8.66
CA ALA A 214 2.06 6.82 -7.72
C ALA A 214 1.30 7.94 -8.44
N ILE A 215 0.29 8.50 -7.79
CA ILE A 215 -0.51 9.60 -8.34
C ILE A 215 -0.01 10.91 -7.75
N LEU A 216 0.87 11.57 -8.49
CA LEU A 216 1.52 12.84 -8.13
C LEU A 216 0.94 14.03 -8.93
N THR A 217 -0.26 13.88 -9.45
CA THR A 217 -0.92 14.93 -10.25
C THR A 217 -0.95 16.25 -9.48
N SER A 218 -0.41 17.30 -10.08
CA SER A 218 -0.30 18.64 -9.49
C SER A 218 0.45 18.69 -8.14
N ALA A 219 1.28 17.70 -7.83
CA ALA A 219 2.16 17.73 -6.65
C ALA A 219 3.27 18.78 -6.81
N ASP A 220 3.70 19.36 -5.70
CA ASP A 220 4.85 20.25 -5.64
C ASP A 220 6.10 19.43 -5.27
N LEU A 221 6.96 19.22 -6.24
CA LEU A 221 8.22 18.47 -6.11
C LEU A 221 9.44 19.38 -6.33
N ARG A 222 9.26 20.71 -6.19
CA ARG A 222 10.35 21.65 -6.39
C ARG A 222 11.53 21.37 -5.48
N HIS A 223 12.71 21.30 -6.08
CA HIS A 223 13.96 21.01 -5.38
C HIS A 223 13.95 19.65 -4.64
N ALA A 224 13.02 18.75 -4.94
CA ALA A 224 13.02 17.40 -4.37
C ALA A 224 14.21 16.58 -4.91
N CYS A 225 14.79 15.74 -4.07
CA CYS A 225 15.81 14.79 -4.47
C CYS A 225 15.14 13.44 -4.82
N LEU A 226 15.02 13.16 -6.11
CA LEU A 226 14.44 11.94 -6.69
C LEU A 226 15.52 11.06 -7.35
N ALA A 227 16.79 11.26 -6.99
CA ALA A 227 17.87 10.48 -7.57
C ALA A 227 17.66 8.98 -7.31
N ARG A 228 17.75 8.17 -8.37
CA ARG A 228 17.54 6.70 -8.33
C ARG A 228 16.13 6.27 -7.89
N ALA A 229 15.17 7.19 -7.82
CA ALA A 229 13.78 6.84 -7.53
C ALA A 229 13.13 6.10 -8.72
N CYS A 230 12.28 5.13 -8.42
CA CYS A 230 11.48 4.46 -9.43
C CYS A 230 10.13 5.19 -9.60
N LEU A 231 9.99 5.92 -10.70
CA LEU A 231 8.80 6.70 -11.07
C LEU A 231 8.05 6.06 -12.27
N ASP A 232 8.30 4.78 -12.54
CA ASP A 232 7.68 4.09 -13.66
C ASP A 232 6.15 4.12 -13.53
N GLN A 233 5.48 4.49 -14.62
CA GLN A 233 4.01 4.62 -14.68
C GLN A 233 3.42 5.62 -13.66
N ALA A 234 4.24 6.47 -13.02
CA ALA A 234 3.72 7.50 -12.13
C ALA A 234 2.91 8.55 -12.90
N LEU A 235 1.78 8.97 -12.31
CA LEU A 235 0.93 10.01 -12.88
C LEU A 235 1.35 11.36 -12.31
N MET A 236 2.22 12.08 -13.04
CA MET A 236 2.79 13.38 -12.64
C MET A 236 2.24 14.54 -13.49
N ALA A 237 1.05 14.35 -14.09
CA ALA A 237 0.44 15.41 -14.87
C ALA A 237 0.35 16.72 -14.06
N ARG A 238 0.85 17.81 -14.65
CA ARG A 238 0.89 19.14 -14.02
C ARG A 238 1.69 19.21 -12.71
N ALA A 239 2.56 18.27 -12.42
CA ALA A 239 3.46 18.36 -11.27
C ALA A 239 4.53 19.45 -11.50
N ASP A 240 4.97 20.07 -10.42
CA ASP A 240 6.06 21.05 -10.44
C ASP A 240 7.35 20.40 -9.94
N LEU A 241 8.26 20.08 -10.86
CA LEU A 241 9.55 19.45 -10.58
C LEU A 241 10.73 20.44 -10.73
N ARG A 242 10.50 21.74 -10.79
CA ARG A 242 11.57 22.71 -11.00
C ARG A 242 12.68 22.55 -9.97
N GLY A 243 13.91 22.48 -10.45
CA GLY A 243 15.08 22.30 -9.61
C GLY A 243 15.19 20.93 -8.93
N ALA A 244 14.35 19.95 -9.27
CA ALA A 244 14.44 18.61 -8.74
C ALA A 244 15.66 17.85 -9.29
N LEU A 245 16.23 16.94 -8.49
CA LEU A 245 17.33 16.07 -8.90
C LEU A 245 16.76 14.71 -9.35
N LEU A 246 16.94 14.38 -10.64
CA LEU A 246 16.39 13.17 -11.30
C LEU A 246 17.48 12.22 -11.80
N SER A 247 18.72 12.34 -11.31
CA SER A 247 19.83 11.48 -11.72
C SER A 247 19.49 10.00 -11.50
N GLU A 248 19.63 9.19 -12.54
CA GLU A 248 19.35 7.74 -12.49
C GLU A 248 17.90 7.37 -12.10
N ALA A 249 16.96 8.31 -12.05
CA ALA A 249 15.56 8.00 -11.84
C ALA A 249 14.97 7.30 -13.06
N THR A 250 14.04 6.34 -12.85
CA THR A 250 13.31 5.72 -13.96
C THR A 250 11.97 6.40 -14.15
N LEU A 251 11.61 6.65 -15.42
CA LEU A 251 10.39 7.38 -15.84
C LEU A 251 9.62 6.60 -16.92
N LEU A 252 9.79 5.29 -17.00
CA LEU A 252 9.16 4.48 -18.04
C LEU A 252 7.62 4.52 -17.91
N GLY A 253 6.96 5.05 -18.93
CA GLY A 253 5.50 5.19 -18.91
C GLY A 253 4.98 6.25 -17.95
N ALA A 254 5.83 7.07 -17.33
CA ALA A 254 5.40 8.16 -16.47
C ALA A 254 4.66 9.23 -17.28
N ASP A 255 3.55 9.75 -16.74
CA ASP A 255 2.77 10.83 -17.35
C ASP A 255 3.24 12.19 -16.84
N LEU A 256 3.96 12.93 -17.67
CA LEU A 256 4.49 14.27 -17.42
C LEU A 256 3.67 15.36 -18.14
N SER A 257 2.46 15.07 -18.61
CA SER A 257 1.63 16.03 -19.34
C SER A 257 1.41 17.31 -18.55
N GLY A 258 1.80 18.46 -19.11
CA GLY A 258 1.75 19.77 -18.45
C GLY A 258 2.64 19.91 -17.21
N ALA A 259 3.55 18.99 -16.94
CA ALA A 259 4.50 19.08 -15.85
C ALA A 259 5.58 20.14 -16.14
N ASP A 260 6.11 20.76 -15.08
CA ASP A 260 7.23 21.70 -15.19
C ASP A 260 8.52 21.04 -14.70
N VAL A 261 9.37 20.63 -15.63
CA VAL A 261 10.67 19.99 -15.36
C VAL A 261 11.85 20.91 -15.65
N ARG A 262 11.63 22.23 -15.72
CA ARG A 262 12.70 23.21 -15.90
C ARG A 262 13.65 23.17 -14.70
N ASP A 263 14.88 23.56 -14.95
CA ASP A 263 15.94 23.63 -13.92
C ASP A 263 16.22 22.29 -13.19
N THR A 264 15.67 21.16 -13.69
CA THR A 264 15.98 19.83 -13.15
C THR A 264 17.43 19.47 -13.42
N THR A 265 18.01 18.71 -12.49
CA THR A 265 19.39 18.20 -12.61
C THR A 265 19.37 16.69 -12.85
N GLY A 266 20.21 16.22 -13.78
CA GLY A 266 20.36 14.79 -14.04
C GLY A 266 19.21 14.17 -14.85
N LEU A 267 18.28 14.96 -15.39
CA LEU A 267 17.27 14.51 -16.34
C LEU A 267 17.92 14.40 -17.73
N THR A 268 17.66 13.30 -18.43
CA THR A 268 18.21 12.98 -19.73
C THR A 268 17.11 12.75 -20.76
N ALA A 269 17.43 12.95 -22.04
CA ALA A 269 16.53 12.63 -23.16
C ALA A 269 16.10 11.14 -23.16
N GLN A 270 16.98 10.24 -22.76
CA GLN A 270 16.68 8.81 -22.65
C GLN A 270 15.58 8.51 -21.61
N GLN A 271 15.61 9.18 -20.46
CA GLN A 271 14.56 9.04 -19.46
C GLN A 271 13.21 9.55 -19.98
N LEU A 272 13.21 10.68 -20.70
CA LEU A 272 12.00 11.26 -21.30
C LEU A 272 11.47 10.45 -22.49
N ALA A 273 12.31 9.74 -23.22
CA ALA A 273 11.89 8.92 -24.36
C ALA A 273 10.87 7.83 -23.98
N GLY A 274 10.89 7.36 -22.73
CA GLY A 274 9.94 6.39 -22.19
C GLY A 274 8.68 7.01 -21.55
N SER A 275 8.62 8.32 -21.36
CA SER A 275 7.53 9.00 -20.66
C SER A 275 6.45 9.54 -21.61
N VAL A 276 5.29 9.92 -21.07
CA VAL A 276 4.23 10.63 -21.79
C VAL A 276 4.44 12.14 -21.63
N LEU A 277 4.56 12.85 -22.74
CA LEU A 277 4.77 14.30 -22.79
C LEU A 277 3.66 14.97 -23.59
N ASP A 278 3.47 16.28 -23.38
CA ASP A 278 2.59 17.11 -24.20
C ASP A 278 3.20 18.49 -24.47
N GLU A 279 2.43 19.33 -25.16
CA GLU A 279 2.85 20.68 -25.54
C GLU A 279 2.88 21.64 -24.35
N GLU A 280 2.18 21.29 -23.25
CA GLU A 280 2.17 22.06 -22.02
C GLU A 280 3.33 21.66 -21.09
N THR A 281 4.03 20.56 -21.39
CA THR A 281 5.21 20.11 -20.62
C THR A 281 6.34 21.10 -20.81
N LYS A 282 6.82 21.70 -19.72
CA LYS A 282 7.91 22.68 -19.74
C LYS A 282 9.24 22.00 -19.50
N LEU A 283 10.04 21.92 -20.54
CA LEU A 283 11.32 21.23 -20.56
C LEU A 283 12.49 22.16 -20.20
N PRO A 284 13.62 21.63 -19.71
CA PRO A 284 14.87 22.36 -19.68
C PRO A 284 15.30 22.76 -21.08
N PRO A 285 15.88 23.97 -21.31
CA PRO A 285 16.28 24.45 -22.65
C PRO A 285 17.18 23.48 -23.41
N VAL A 286 18.03 22.73 -22.70
CA VAL A 286 18.94 21.73 -23.29
C VAL A 286 18.19 20.55 -23.90
N LEU A 287 17.01 20.20 -23.38
CA LEU A 287 16.21 19.07 -23.82
C LEU A 287 15.10 19.47 -24.81
N GLU A 288 14.74 20.75 -24.90
CA GLU A 288 13.73 21.24 -25.86
C GLU A 288 14.10 20.98 -27.30
N SER A 289 15.39 21.08 -27.63
CA SER A 289 15.91 20.86 -28.98
C SER A 289 16.56 19.49 -29.17
N ASP A 290 16.35 18.55 -28.24
CA ASP A 290 16.88 17.20 -28.38
C ASP A 290 16.02 16.37 -29.34
N PRO A 291 16.60 15.75 -30.38
CA PRO A 291 15.85 15.00 -31.40
C PRO A 291 15.01 13.84 -30.84
N TRP A 292 15.44 13.19 -29.75
CA TRP A 292 14.69 12.11 -29.10
C TRP A 292 13.44 12.64 -28.39
N VAL A 293 13.56 13.81 -27.75
CA VAL A 293 12.46 14.47 -27.06
C VAL A 293 11.44 14.99 -28.07
N GLU A 294 11.89 15.61 -29.17
CA GLU A 294 11.02 16.06 -30.26
C GLU A 294 10.25 14.87 -30.88
N ALA A 295 10.95 13.77 -31.16
CA ALA A 295 10.32 12.55 -31.67
C ALA A 295 9.29 11.99 -30.68
N ARG A 296 9.58 12.02 -29.38
CA ARG A 296 8.66 11.56 -28.35
C ARG A 296 7.41 12.44 -28.26
N LEU A 297 7.56 13.74 -28.28
CA LEU A 297 6.44 14.70 -28.30
C LEU A 297 5.54 14.46 -29.53
N ALA A 298 6.12 14.26 -30.71
CA ALA A 298 5.38 13.94 -31.93
C ALA A 298 4.61 12.62 -31.81
N ALA A 299 5.23 11.58 -31.26
CA ALA A 299 4.58 10.29 -31.04
C ALA A 299 3.42 10.39 -30.03
N CYS A 300 3.60 11.11 -28.93
CA CYS A 300 2.55 11.35 -27.94
C CYS A 300 1.37 12.16 -28.52
N ARG A 301 1.65 13.14 -29.39
CA ARG A 301 0.63 13.90 -30.13
C ARG A 301 -0.19 12.99 -31.03
N THR A 302 0.48 12.21 -31.88
CA THR A 302 -0.18 11.26 -32.79
C THR A 302 -1.06 10.27 -32.05
N TRP A 303 -0.57 9.74 -30.94
CA TRP A 303 -1.35 8.80 -30.12
C TRP A 303 -2.62 9.46 -29.53
N ARG A 304 -2.51 10.69 -29.02
CA ARG A 304 -3.68 11.44 -28.50
C ARG A 304 -4.72 11.72 -29.58
N ASP A 305 -4.28 12.12 -30.79
CA ASP A 305 -5.18 12.40 -31.89
C ASP A 305 -5.94 11.13 -32.31
N GLN A 306 -5.26 9.99 -32.41
CA GLN A 306 -5.89 8.69 -32.68
C GLN A 306 -6.91 8.30 -31.62
N GLN A 307 -6.63 8.54 -30.34
CA GLN A 307 -7.59 8.30 -29.26
C GLN A 307 -8.82 9.21 -29.37
N ARG A 308 -8.63 10.49 -29.70
CA ARG A 308 -9.73 11.44 -29.89
C ARG A 308 -10.63 11.01 -31.05
N ASP A 309 -10.05 10.62 -32.17
CA ASP A 309 -10.80 10.19 -33.35
C ASP A 309 -11.58 8.89 -33.08
N SER A 310 -11.05 8.00 -32.29
CA SER A 310 -11.74 6.75 -31.91
C SER A 310 -12.94 6.97 -30.97
N LEU A 311 -12.98 8.08 -30.22
CA LEU A 311 -14.07 8.44 -29.31
C LEU A 311 -15.15 9.31 -29.97
N THR A 312 -14.88 9.90 -31.15
CA THR A 312 -15.89 10.66 -31.92
C THR A 312 -16.77 9.68 -32.68
N PRO A 313 -18.09 9.64 -32.47
CA PRO A 313 -19.00 8.78 -33.26
C PRO A 313 -18.93 9.23 -34.73
N PRO A 314 -19.03 8.29 -35.70
CA PRO A 314 -19.05 8.64 -37.10
C PRO A 314 -20.19 9.63 -37.38
N PRO A 315 -19.98 10.59 -38.29
CA PRO A 315 -21.01 11.54 -38.64
C PRO A 315 -22.27 10.79 -39.11
N PRO A 316 -23.48 11.28 -38.74
CA PRO A 316 -24.69 10.62 -39.16
C PRO A 316 -24.70 10.51 -40.66
N THR A 317 -24.77 9.29 -41.16
CA THR A 317 -24.89 9.01 -42.59
C THR A 317 -26.08 9.78 -43.14
N ALA A 318 -25.85 10.76 -43.98
CA ALA A 318 -26.90 11.51 -44.66
C ALA A 318 -27.77 10.47 -45.43
N GLN A 319 -28.95 10.21 -44.94
CA GLN A 319 -29.92 9.46 -45.68
C GLN A 319 -30.24 10.29 -46.93
N VAL A 320 -29.70 9.89 -48.05
CA VAL A 320 -30.09 10.37 -49.38
C VAL A 320 -31.51 9.90 -49.60
N ARG A 321 -32.43 10.81 -49.63
CA ARG A 321 -33.82 10.59 -50.09
C ARG A 321 -33.84 10.56 -51.61
#